data_63c1deb8edb56e2002844b51a0478c17
#
_entry.id   63c1deb8edb56e2002844b51a0478c17
#
_cell.length_a   1.000
_cell.length_b   1.000
_cell.length_c   1.000
_cell.angle_alpha   90.00
_cell.angle_beta   90.00
_cell.angle_gamma   90.00
#
_symmetry.space_group_name_H-M   'P 1'
#
loop_
_entity.id
_entity.type
_entity.pdbx_description
1 polymer ?
#
loop_
_entity_poly.entity_id
_entity_poly.type
_entity_poly.pdbx_seq_one_letter_code
_entity_poly.pdbx_strand_id
1 'polypeptide(L)'
;MKSESDPLRKSQMNIKQLALKILANSMYGCLGFENSRFRATAIASTVTKTGRFILFNTLKTAEKAGFTVVYGDTDSIMINTGTKEYGESLRVGERIRDKINKQYKYLKIDIDYVFKRMLLLKKKKYAALKVVGQTAEGLQTTREVKGIDLVRRD
;
A
#
# COMPACT_ATOMS: atom_id res chain seq x y z
N MET A 1 -16.21 -8.67 10.39
CA MET A 1 -17.19 -7.71 9.82
C MET A 1 -17.97 -8.24 8.61
N LYS A 2 -17.57 -9.34 7.98
CA LYS A 2 -18.30 -9.94 6.82
C LYS A 2 -19.52 -10.79 7.21
N SER A 3 -19.74 -11.06 8.49
CA SER A 3 -20.77 -11.97 8.97
C SER A 3 -21.96 -11.32 9.71
N GLU A 4 -22.01 -9.97 9.78
CA GLU A 4 -23.11 -9.29 10.44
C GLU A 4 -24.22 -8.98 9.42
N SER A 5 -25.41 -9.55 9.64
CA SER A 5 -26.57 -9.42 8.76
C SER A 5 -27.44 -8.19 9.05
N ASP A 6 -27.32 -7.57 10.24
CA ASP A 6 -28.07 -6.36 10.61
C ASP A 6 -27.41 -5.10 10.04
N PRO A 7 -28.07 -4.35 9.13
CA PRO A 7 -27.52 -3.16 8.50
C PRO A 7 -27.17 -2.05 9.50
N LEU A 8 -27.97 -1.88 10.55
CA LEU A 8 -27.77 -0.85 11.56
C LEU A 8 -26.51 -1.14 12.37
N ARG A 9 -26.38 -2.36 12.85
CA ARG A 9 -25.22 -2.81 13.62
C ARG A 9 -23.93 -2.77 12.80
N LYS A 10 -24.01 -3.14 11.53
CA LYS A 10 -22.88 -3.02 10.59
C LYS A 10 -22.45 -1.57 10.41
N SER A 11 -23.39 -0.62 10.28
CA SER A 11 -23.10 0.82 10.19
C SER A 11 -22.42 1.32 11.47
N GLN A 12 -22.92 0.98 12.64
CA GLN A 12 -22.31 1.35 13.92
C GLN A 12 -20.89 0.81 14.07
N MET A 13 -20.66 -0.45 13.67
CA MET A 13 -19.31 -1.05 13.69
C MET A 13 -18.36 -0.33 12.72
N ASN A 14 -18.84 0.07 11.54
CA ASN A 14 -18.05 0.84 10.59
C ASN A 14 -17.64 2.21 11.15
N ILE A 15 -18.57 2.93 11.80
CA ILE A 15 -18.28 4.22 12.44
C ILE A 15 -17.25 4.04 13.56
N LYS A 16 -17.44 3.02 14.41
CA LYS A 16 -16.50 2.69 15.48
C LYS A 16 -15.10 2.36 14.95
N GLN A 17 -15.02 1.56 13.90
CA GLN A 17 -13.76 1.23 13.24
C GLN A 17 -13.07 2.48 12.67
N LEU A 18 -13.84 3.35 12.00
CA LEU A 18 -13.33 4.60 11.45
C LEU A 18 -12.79 5.52 12.54
N ALA A 19 -13.52 5.68 13.64
CA ALA A 19 -13.10 6.51 14.77
C ALA A 19 -11.78 5.99 15.38
N LEU A 20 -11.66 4.68 15.60
CA LEU A 20 -10.42 4.07 16.11
C LEU A 20 -9.26 4.23 15.13
N LYS A 21 -9.51 4.11 13.83
CA LYS A 21 -8.49 4.31 12.79
C LYS A 21 -8.00 5.76 12.77
N ILE A 22 -8.90 6.73 12.86
CA ILE A 22 -8.55 8.15 12.91
C ILE A 22 -7.73 8.45 14.16
N LEU A 23 -8.17 7.96 15.33
CA LEU A 23 -7.45 8.13 16.59
C LEU A 23 -6.02 7.56 16.52
N ALA A 24 -5.87 6.33 16.05
CA ALA A 24 -4.57 5.68 15.91
C ALA A 24 -3.64 6.44 14.95
N ASN A 25 -4.15 6.90 13.81
CA ASN A 25 -3.37 7.67 12.84
C ASN A 25 -2.98 9.07 13.36
N SER A 26 -3.83 9.68 14.19
CA SER A 26 -3.58 11.01 14.78
C SER A 26 -2.49 10.97 15.85
N MET A 27 -2.29 9.84 16.52
CA MET A 27 -1.27 9.70 17.57
C MET A 27 0.14 10.03 17.06
N TYR A 28 0.51 9.54 15.88
CA TYR A 28 1.80 9.85 15.28
C TYR A 28 1.95 11.36 15.01
N GLY A 29 0.91 11.99 14.47
CA GLY A 29 0.89 13.43 14.24
C GLY A 29 1.07 14.24 15.52
N CYS A 30 0.41 13.84 16.62
CA CYS A 30 0.56 14.47 17.93
C CYS A 30 1.98 14.38 18.49
N LEU A 31 2.69 13.26 18.25
CA LEU A 31 4.07 13.09 18.69
C LEU A 31 5.05 14.05 18.01
N GLY A 32 4.79 14.40 16.75
CA GLY A 32 5.62 15.31 15.97
C GLY A 32 5.21 16.78 16.02
N PHE A 33 3.99 17.08 16.50
CA PHE A 33 3.44 18.42 16.48
C PHE A 33 4.01 19.29 17.62
N GLU A 34 4.48 20.49 17.30
CA GLU A 34 5.21 21.37 18.21
C GLU A 34 4.41 21.77 19.45
N ASN A 35 3.13 22.07 19.28
CA ASN A 35 2.23 22.54 20.33
C ASN A 35 1.41 21.40 20.98
N SER A 36 1.73 20.13 20.70
CA SER A 36 1.04 19.00 21.29
C SER A 36 1.50 18.74 22.73
N ARG A 37 0.54 18.47 23.61
CA ARG A 37 0.83 17.99 24.99
C ARG A 37 1.55 16.65 25.00
N PHE A 38 1.41 15.86 23.94
CA PHE A 38 2.04 14.55 23.77
C PHE A 38 3.28 14.60 22.87
N ARG A 39 3.88 15.79 22.71
CA ARG A 39 5.08 15.96 21.88
C ARG A 39 6.20 15.04 22.36
N ALA A 40 6.67 14.19 21.47
CA ALA A 40 7.79 13.31 21.68
C ALA A 40 8.57 13.12 20.37
N THR A 41 9.29 14.13 19.95
CA THR A 41 9.98 14.22 18.66
C THR A 41 10.94 13.06 18.42
N ALA A 42 11.60 12.58 19.46
CA ALA A 42 12.48 11.41 19.38
C ALA A 42 11.70 10.14 18.99
N ILE A 43 10.50 9.94 19.55
CA ILE A 43 9.63 8.81 19.20
C ILE A 43 9.14 8.96 17.76
N ALA A 44 8.65 10.14 17.36
CA ALA A 44 8.21 10.40 15.99
C ALA A 44 9.33 10.15 14.97
N SER A 45 10.56 10.59 15.27
CA SER A 45 11.74 10.34 14.45
C SER A 45 12.08 8.85 14.36
N THR A 46 11.94 8.12 15.46
CA THR A 46 12.18 6.66 15.51
C THR A 46 11.16 5.92 14.64
N VAL A 47 9.87 6.30 14.70
CA VAL A 47 8.83 5.72 13.85
C VAL A 47 9.17 5.87 12.37
N THR A 48 9.54 7.08 11.92
CA THR A 48 9.88 7.33 10.52
C THR A 48 11.19 6.64 10.09
N LYS A 49 12.19 6.60 10.99
CA LYS A 49 13.45 5.89 10.73
C LYS A 49 13.19 4.39 10.56
N THR A 50 12.39 3.80 11.44
CA THR A 50 12.02 2.39 11.38
C THR A 50 11.23 2.09 10.12
N GLY A 51 10.27 2.93 9.74
CA GLY A 51 9.52 2.79 8.49
C GLY A 51 10.43 2.77 7.26
N ARG A 52 11.37 3.71 7.17
CA ARG A 52 12.38 3.73 6.09
C ARG A 52 13.25 2.47 6.07
N PHE A 53 13.68 2.01 7.23
CA PHE A 53 14.47 0.78 7.35
C PHE A 53 13.70 -0.44 6.84
N ILE A 54 12.42 -0.58 7.25
CA ILE A 54 11.55 -1.68 6.81
C ILE A 54 11.34 -1.63 5.30
N LEU A 55 11.01 -0.45 4.75
CA LEU A 55 10.83 -0.27 3.31
C LEU A 55 12.09 -0.68 2.53
N PHE A 56 13.27 -0.23 2.97
CA PHE A 56 14.54 -0.54 2.33
C PHE A 56 14.90 -2.03 2.43
N ASN A 57 14.61 -2.66 3.57
CA ASN A 57 14.81 -4.10 3.74
C ASN A 57 13.85 -4.93 2.87
N THR A 58 12.61 -4.46 2.73
CA THR A 58 11.61 -5.06 1.83
C THR A 58 12.08 -4.99 0.38
N LEU A 59 12.58 -3.84 -0.06
CA LEU A 59 13.15 -3.62 -1.39
C LEU A 59 14.31 -4.60 -1.64
N LYS A 60 15.30 -4.63 -0.74
CA LYS A 60 16.43 -5.58 -0.85
C LYS A 60 16.00 -7.06 -0.87
N THR A 61 14.96 -7.40 -0.12
CA THR A 61 14.43 -8.77 -0.11
C THR A 61 13.79 -9.14 -1.44
N ALA A 62 13.08 -8.20 -2.07
CA ALA A 62 12.52 -8.38 -3.40
C ALA A 62 13.62 -8.52 -4.48
N GLU A 63 14.63 -7.64 -4.45
CA GLU A 63 15.77 -7.69 -5.38
C GLU A 63 16.58 -8.99 -5.24
N LYS A 64 16.86 -9.43 -4.00
CA LYS A 64 17.52 -10.72 -3.73
C LYS A 64 16.70 -11.92 -4.19
N ALA A 65 15.40 -11.78 -4.33
CA ALA A 65 14.52 -12.80 -4.90
C ALA A 65 14.45 -12.75 -6.43
N GLY A 66 15.24 -11.86 -7.07
CA GLY A 66 15.36 -11.74 -8.53
C GLY A 66 14.30 -10.81 -9.16
N PHE A 67 13.57 -10.02 -8.36
CA PHE A 67 12.55 -9.12 -8.89
C PHE A 67 13.06 -7.69 -9.02
N THR A 68 12.66 -7.03 -10.11
CA THR A 68 12.98 -5.62 -10.33
C THR A 68 11.99 -4.74 -9.58
N VAL A 69 12.47 -3.96 -8.62
CA VAL A 69 11.66 -2.93 -7.94
C VAL A 69 11.63 -1.69 -8.81
N VAL A 70 10.44 -1.31 -9.27
CA VAL A 70 10.24 -0.16 -10.17
C VAL A 70 10.13 1.15 -9.39
N TYR A 71 9.44 1.10 -8.23
CA TYR A 71 9.16 2.28 -7.42
C TYR A 71 8.88 1.88 -5.97
N GLY A 72 9.24 2.76 -5.04
CA GLY A 72 8.90 2.65 -3.63
C GLY A 72 8.58 4.03 -3.04
N ASP A 73 7.55 4.11 -2.22
CA ASP A 73 7.16 5.35 -1.55
C ASP A 73 6.57 5.05 -0.17
N THR A 74 7.11 5.72 0.82
CA THR A 74 6.69 5.72 2.23
C THR A 74 6.49 4.32 2.83
N ASP A 75 5.48 3.57 2.41
CA ASP A 75 5.02 2.29 2.96
C ASP A 75 4.71 1.24 1.90
N SER A 76 4.98 1.52 0.64
CA SER A 76 4.68 0.62 -0.48
C SER A 76 5.85 0.44 -1.44
N ILE A 77 5.94 -0.72 -2.07
CA ILE A 77 6.85 -0.99 -3.18
C ILE A 77 6.07 -1.52 -4.38
N MET A 78 6.52 -1.17 -5.57
CA MET A 78 5.99 -1.65 -6.84
C MET A 78 7.03 -2.49 -7.53
N ILE A 79 6.67 -3.72 -7.85
CA ILE A 79 7.56 -4.74 -8.37
C ILE A 79 7.13 -5.12 -9.78
N ASN A 80 8.10 -5.20 -10.69
CA ASN A 80 7.87 -5.81 -11.98
C ASN A 80 7.99 -7.34 -11.83
N THR A 81 6.89 -8.04 -12.07
CA THR A 81 6.82 -9.50 -11.96
C THR A 81 7.40 -10.25 -13.17
N GLY A 82 7.69 -9.52 -14.28
CA GLY A 82 8.22 -10.11 -15.52
C GLY A 82 7.18 -10.88 -16.33
N THR A 83 5.97 -11.08 -15.83
CA THR A 83 4.90 -11.81 -16.50
C THR A 83 3.75 -10.90 -16.90
N LYS A 84 3.02 -11.27 -17.94
CA LYS A 84 1.79 -10.59 -18.39
C LYS A 84 0.53 -11.22 -17.83
N GLU A 85 0.65 -12.39 -17.21
CA GLU A 85 -0.45 -13.14 -16.63
C GLU A 85 -0.80 -12.64 -15.23
N TYR A 86 -2.07 -12.31 -15.01
CA TYR A 86 -2.55 -11.79 -13.73
C TYR A 86 -2.38 -12.80 -12.58
N GLY A 87 -2.77 -14.06 -12.81
CA GLY A 87 -2.68 -15.11 -11.80
C GLY A 87 -1.24 -15.40 -11.38
N GLU A 88 -0.31 -15.38 -12.32
CA GLU A 88 1.11 -15.56 -12.03
C GLU A 88 1.69 -14.34 -11.30
N SER A 89 1.34 -13.13 -11.74
CA SER A 89 1.73 -11.90 -11.04
C SER A 89 1.27 -11.89 -9.58
N LEU A 90 0.06 -12.35 -9.31
CA LEU A 90 -0.48 -12.45 -7.95
C LEU A 90 0.31 -13.46 -7.11
N ARG A 91 0.59 -14.65 -7.65
CA ARG A 91 1.41 -15.69 -6.96
C ARG A 91 2.82 -15.20 -6.63
N VAL A 92 3.43 -14.42 -7.52
CA VAL A 92 4.73 -13.79 -7.26
C VAL A 92 4.62 -12.81 -6.09
N GLY A 93 3.61 -11.94 -6.10
CA GLY A 93 3.33 -11.00 -5.02
C GLY A 93 3.11 -11.70 -3.68
N GLU A 94 2.33 -12.78 -3.65
CA GLU A 94 2.07 -13.58 -2.45
C GLU A 94 3.34 -14.20 -1.89
N ARG A 95 4.21 -14.76 -2.72
CA ARG A 95 5.51 -15.30 -2.28
C ARG A 95 6.38 -14.24 -1.62
N ILE A 96 6.42 -13.03 -2.18
CA ILE A 96 7.20 -11.92 -1.61
C ILE A 96 6.57 -11.46 -0.30
N ARG A 97 5.24 -11.25 -0.27
CA ARG A 97 4.49 -10.91 0.94
C ARG A 97 4.77 -11.87 2.07
N ASP A 98 4.66 -13.17 1.81
CA ASP A 98 4.84 -14.20 2.84
C ASP A 98 6.28 -14.27 3.34
N LYS A 99 7.26 -14.09 2.44
CA LYS A 99 8.67 -14.03 2.81
C LYS A 99 8.97 -12.84 3.73
N ILE A 100 8.39 -11.67 3.46
CA ILE A 100 8.57 -10.46 4.26
C ILE A 100 7.83 -10.58 5.57
N ASN A 101 6.58 -11.05 5.57
CA ASN A 101 5.76 -11.21 6.77
C ASN A 101 6.37 -12.19 7.78
N LYS A 102 7.18 -13.15 7.34
CA LYS A 102 7.93 -14.05 8.23
C LYS A 102 9.06 -13.34 9.00
N GLN A 103 9.53 -12.18 8.51
CA GLN A 103 10.64 -11.44 9.13
C GLN A 103 10.17 -10.53 10.28
N TYR A 104 8.88 -10.20 10.32
CA TYR A 104 8.32 -9.22 11.26
C TYR A 104 7.18 -9.81 12.09
N LYS A 105 7.27 -9.66 13.42
CA LYS A 105 6.24 -10.17 14.33
C LYS A 105 4.98 -9.30 14.39
N TYR A 106 5.16 -7.98 14.33
CA TYR A 106 4.08 -7.00 14.57
C TYR A 106 3.72 -6.18 13.34
N LEU A 107 4.39 -6.39 12.23
CA LEU A 107 4.14 -5.70 10.98
C LEU A 107 3.78 -6.73 9.93
N LYS A 108 2.76 -6.42 9.16
CA LYS A 108 2.35 -7.21 8.00
C LYS A 108 2.22 -6.31 6.79
N ILE A 109 2.70 -6.78 5.67
CA ILE A 109 2.44 -6.20 4.36
C ILE A 109 1.40 -7.05 3.64
N ASP A 110 0.67 -6.43 2.74
CA ASP A 110 -0.30 -7.09 1.86
C ASP A 110 -0.17 -6.57 0.43
N ILE A 111 -0.89 -7.20 -0.48
CA ILE A 111 -0.95 -6.79 -1.89
C ILE A 111 -2.16 -5.88 -2.06
N ASP A 112 -1.91 -4.60 -2.28
CA ASP A 112 -3.00 -3.65 -2.52
C ASP A 112 -3.60 -3.82 -3.91
N TYR A 113 -2.74 -3.88 -4.94
CA TYR A 113 -3.17 -3.88 -6.34
C TYR A 113 -2.19 -4.62 -7.24
N VAL A 114 -2.73 -5.11 -8.36
CA VAL A 114 -1.94 -5.51 -9.52
C VAL A 114 -2.23 -4.53 -10.65
N PHE A 115 -1.17 -3.98 -11.25
CA PHE A 115 -1.28 -3.09 -12.39
C PHE A 115 -1.00 -3.86 -13.69
N LYS A 116 -1.91 -3.78 -14.66
CA LYS A 116 -1.69 -4.31 -16.01
C LYS A 116 -0.61 -3.52 -16.76
N ARG A 117 -0.61 -2.20 -16.58
CA ARG A 117 0.38 -1.25 -17.13
C ARG A 117 0.54 -0.08 -16.18
N MET A 118 1.74 0.48 -16.15
CA MET A 118 2.05 1.67 -15.36
C MET A 118 2.97 2.58 -16.13
N LEU A 119 2.67 3.87 -16.11
CA LEU A 119 3.52 4.96 -16.59
C LEU A 119 3.97 5.76 -15.37
N LEU A 120 5.23 5.62 -15.02
CA LEU A 120 5.85 6.36 -13.93
C LEU A 120 6.63 7.55 -14.52
N LEU A 121 6.23 8.78 -14.16
CA LEU A 121 6.91 9.98 -14.58
C LEU A 121 7.99 10.41 -13.58
N LYS A 122 7.62 10.49 -12.30
CA LYS A 122 8.52 10.78 -11.19
C LYS A 122 7.88 10.40 -9.87
N LYS A 123 8.60 10.59 -8.75
CA LYS A 123 8.07 10.34 -7.40
C LYS A 123 6.69 10.95 -7.23
N LYS A 124 5.71 10.16 -6.76
CA LYS A 124 4.31 10.54 -6.53
C LYS A 124 3.53 10.98 -7.79
N LYS A 125 4.07 10.75 -8.99
CA LYS A 125 3.43 11.09 -10.27
C LYS A 125 3.44 9.89 -11.20
N TYR A 126 2.31 9.20 -11.29
CA TYR A 126 2.14 8.05 -12.17
C TYR A 126 0.68 7.88 -12.63
N ALA A 127 0.51 7.18 -13.73
CA ALA A 127 -0.76 6.69 -14.21
C ALA A 127 -0.68 5.17 -14.42
N ALA A 128 -1.71 4.43 -14.01
CA ALA A 128 -1.70 2.99 -14.09
C ALA A 128 -3.08 2.43 -14.46
N LEU A 129 -3.10 1.24 -15.04
CA LEU A 129 -4.29 0.43 -15.25
C LEU A 129 -4.34 -0.64 -14.16
N LYS A 130 -5.13 -0.38 -13.14
CA LYS A 130 -5.35 -1.27 -12.00
C LYS A 130 -6.32 -2.38 -12.37
N VAL A 131 -5.98 -3.61 -12.09
CA VAL A 131 -6.87 -4.75 -12.25
C VAL A 131 -7.86 -4.77 -11.09
N VAL A 132 -9.16 -4.77 -11.40
CA VAL A 132 -10.25 -4.81 -10.42
C VAL A 132 -11.00 -6.13 -10.43
N GLY A 133 -10.85 -6.92 -11.48
CA GLY A 133 -11.48 -8.23 -11.61
C GLY A 133 -11.01 -8.96 -12.86
N GLN A 134 -11.36 -10.25 -12.92
CA GLN A 134 -11.17 -11.09 -14.07
C GLN A 134 -12.52 -11.66 -14.49
N THR A 135 -12.90 -11.48 -15.76
CA THR A 135 -14.10 -12.05 -16.37
C THR A 135 -13.70 -13.04 -17.48
N ALA A 136 -14.66 -13.78 -17.99
CA ALA A 136 -14.42 -14.69 -19.14
C ALA A 136 -13.88 -13.97 -20.38
N GLU A 137 -14.20 -12.68 -20.54
CA GLU A 137 -13.77 -11.83 -21.65
C GLU A 137 -12.38 -11.18 -21.42
N GLY A 138 -11.80 -11.30 -20.22
CA GLY A 138 -10.47 -10.75 -19.89
C GLY A 138 -10.41 -10.00 -18.58
N LEU A 139 -9.33 -9.23 -18.40
CA LEU A 139 -9.09 -8.46 -17.18
C LEU A 139 -9.88 -7.14 -17.21
N GLN A 140 -10.74 -6.95 -16.22
CA GLN A 140 -11.34 -5.65 -15.97
C GLN A 140 -10.33 -4.72 -15.33
N THR A 141 -10.15 -3.53 -15.90
CA THR A 141 -9.19 -2.56 -15.40
C THR A 141 -9.86 -1.21 -15.15
N THR A 142 -9.42 -0.53 -14.10
CA THR A 142 -9.76 0.87 -13.86
C THR A 142 -8.51 1.73 -13.94
N ARG A 143 -8.68 3.00 -14.29
CA ARG A 143 -7.58 3.95 -14.37
C ARG A 143 -7.30 4.50 -12.98
N GLU A 144 -6.04 4.43 -12.56
CA GLU A 144 -5.55 5.09 -11.35
C GLU A 144 -4.51 6.14 -11.73
N VAL A 145 -4.68 7.36 -11.23
CA VAL A 145 -3.82 8.50 -11.52
C VAL A 145 -3.42 9.15 -10.21
N LYS A 146 -2.14 9.37 -10.02
CA LYS A 146 -1.56 10.02 -8.84
C LYS A 146 -0.70 11.21 -9.25
N GLY A 147 -1.01 12.39 -8.71
CA GLY A 147 -0.23 13.60 -8.88
C GLY A 147 -0.04 14.09 -10.32
N ILE A 148 -0.87 13.65 -11.25
CA ILE A 148 -0.86 14.04 -12.65
C ILE A 148 -2.28 14.51 -12.99
N ASP A 149 -2.39 15.70 -13.60
CA ASP A 149 -3.62 16.13 -14.21
C ASP A 149 -3.64 15.60 -15.65
N LEU A 150 -4.59 14.71 -15.93
CA LEU A 150 -4.84 14.23 -17.29
C LEU A 150 -5.71 15.27 -17.99
N VAL A 151 -5.14 16.40 -18.32
CA VAL A 151 -5.80 17.44 -19.14
C VAL A 151 -5.53 17.11 -20.59
N ARG A 152 -6.60 16.82 -21.35
CA ARG A 152 -6.55 16.84 -22.79
C ARG A 152 -6.46 18.32 -23.21
N ARG A 153 -5.36 18.70 -23.80
CA ARG A 153 -5.27 19.95 -24.57
C ARG A 153 -5.68 19.58 -25.99
N ASP A 154 -6.79 20.14 -26.42
CA ASP A 154 -7.19 20.14 -27.81
C ASP A 154 -6.29 21.09 -28.59
#